data_496c83cd01cc3a4dfec2d6c8cde43a01
#
_entry.id   496c83cd01cc3a4dfec2d6c8cde43a01
#
_cell.length_a   1.000
_cell.length_b   1.000
_cell.length_c   1.000
_cell.angle_alpha   90.00
_cell.angle_beta   90.00
_cell.angle_gamma   90.00
#
_symmetry.space_group_name_H-M   'P 1'
#
loop_
_entity.id
_entity.type
_entity.pdbx_description
1 polymer ?
#
loop_
_entity_poly.entity_id
_entity_poly.type
_entity_poly.pdbx_seq_one_letter_code
_entity_poly.pdbx_strand_id
1 'polypeptide(L)'
;MDGKGRAGNIILTLCGIISLWACSEREDTIPGESDARETVEVILECPGYETKAYIPDEDAVNDLNLIIFEDEVAEESIWRDNIRNRDELRFEISLVKGRRYTICAVANTGRRIQVKNLDEWTELAVELQESDRYPHGIPMSATVKDMISGEMDPIRMELTRMAAKISIRIDRSRLSKDVQMDVTGLRIGNCPKYVSVSGPSKALSHHDVFKYGFELTEEQCSRLNHTGMNGLSGEVSVYMLENMQGDFPYMIGEDEEKVLEEGHPLAERASFIELEISYLSSDLISYDSPLIYRFYLGDGVDDLDIERNSHYHVTVVPEDDGLSGSGWRTDKNGIGPSTPLFRMHPGEYVEGHVGDTLHIWCECYPKTSPFDPGVEELEYDKSRGIYDFKIDEDRHGVTLYLKKPGTGIVYMTAYEPINRSGMVLVCVYP
;
A
#
# COMPACT_ATOMS: atom_id res chain seq x y z
N MET A 1 74.49 -15.82 -37.79
CA MET A 1 74.24 -16.48 -39.07
C MET A 1 73.01 -15.81 -39.63
N ASP A 2 73.17 -14.79 -40.36
CA ASP A 2 73.17 -14.73 -41.82
C ASP A 2 71.72 -14.89 -42.32
N GLY A 3 71.14 -14.02 -43.06
CA GLY A 3 71.55 -12.93 -43.89
C GLY A 3 70.44 -12.46 -44.74
N LYS A 4 70.45 -11.21 -45.01
CA LYS A 4 70.32 -10.57 -46.35
C LYS A 4 69.15 -11.04 -47.24
N GLY A 5 68.37 -10.24 -47.86
CA GLY A 5 68.57 -8.89 -48.34
C GLY A 5 67.81 -8.62 -49.59
N ARG A 6 67.67 -7.36 -49.95
CA ARG A 6 67.42 -6.75 -51.27
C ARG A 6 65.99 -6.78 -51.81
N ALA A 7 65.34 -5.68 -51.98
CA ALA A 7 65.54 -4.46 -52.78
C ALA A 7 65.15 -4.68 -54.27
N GLY A 8 64.36 -3.77 -54.78
CA GLY A 8 64.14 -3.50 -56.22
C GLY A 8 62.79 -2.98 -56.53
N ASN A 9 62.69 -1.71 -56.63
CA ASN A 9 62.53 -0.79 -57.78
C ASN A 9 61.11 -0.71 -58.35
N ILE A 10 60.46 0.40 -58.12
CA ILE A 10 60.17 1.53 -59.03
C ILE A 10 59.63 1.14 -60.40
N ILE A 11 58.39 1.49 -60.66
CA ILE A 11 57.94 2.10 -61.95
C ILE A 11 56.85 3.08 -61.66
N LEU A 12 57.14 4.33 -62.00
CA LEU A 12 56.17 5.42 -62.23
C LEU A 12 55.32 5.10 -63.47
N THR A 13 54.03 5.35 -63.38
CA THR A 13 53.30 5.76 -64.60
C THR A 13 52.27 6.81 -64.21
N LEU A 14 52.46 8.00 -64.73
CA LEU A 14 51.54 9.12 -64.79
C LEU A 14 50.38 8.75 -65.71
N CYS A 15 49.14 9.11 -65.37
CA CYS A 15 48.21 9.83 -66.20
C CYS A 15 46.80 9.77 -65.64
N GLY A 16 46.19 10.93 -65.60
CA GLY A 16 44.72 10.99 -65.66
C GLY A 16 44.07 11.87 -64.61
N ILE A 17 44.17 13.17 -64.75
CA ILE A 17 43.30 14.15 -64.07
C ILE A 17 41.87 13.98 -64.64
N ILE A 18 40.95 13.48 -63.83
CA ILE A 18 39.52 13.72 -64.06
C ILE A 18 38.99 14.34 -62.81
N SER A 19 38.81 15.64 -62.87
CA SER A 19 38.07 16.45 -61.94
C SER A 19 36.57 16.09 -62.00
N LEU A 20 36.12 15.25 -61.13
CA LEU A 20 34.69 15.13 -60.81
C LEU A 20 34.43 16.08 -59.65
N TRP A 21 33.83 17.19 -59.96
CA TRP A 21 33.09 17.99 -59.00
C TRP A 21 31.96 17.08 -58.43
N ALA A 22 32.23 16.46 -57.30
CA ALA A 22 31.14 16.03 -56.43
C ALA A 22 30.65 17.31 -55.71
N CYS A 23 29.46 17.78 -56.12
CA CYS A 23 28.65 18.61 -55.27
C CYS A 23 28.48 17.84 -53.95
N SER A 24 29.19 18.23 -52.95
CA SER A 24 28.74 18.02 -51.57
C SER A 24 27.50 18.92 -51.42
N GLU A 25 26.33 18.30 -51.61
CA GLU A 25 25.15 18.78 -50.96
C GLU A 25 25.53 18.82 -49.48
N ARG A 26 25.95 19.95 -48.97
CA ARG A 26 25.69 20.28 -47.59
C ARG A 26 24.18 20.14 -47.49
N GLU A 27 23.74 19.13 -46.80
CA GLU A 27 22.51 19.23 -46.06
C GLU A 27 22.64 20.53 -45.27
N ASP A 28 22.02 21.56 -45.76
CA ASP A 28 21.66 22.70 -44.96
C ASP A 28 20.81 22.14 -43.83
N THR A 29 21.44 21.78 -42.72
CA THR A 29 20.80 21.77 -41.44
C THR A 29 20.12 23.10 -41.33
N ILE A 30 18.82 23.11 -41.49
CA ILE A 30 17.96 24.24 -41.24
C ILE A 30 18.37 24.77 -39.88
N PRO A 31 18.94 25.98 -39.75
CA PRO A 31 19.27 26.52 -38.47
C PRO A 31 17.95 26.92 -37.85
N GLY A 32 17.55 26.20 -36.81
CA GLY A 32 16.55 26.70 -35.91
C GLY A 32 15.13 26.20 -36.14
N GLU A 33 14.84 24.98 -35.85
CA GLU A 33 13.81 24.84 -34.84
C GLU A 33 14.44 25.42 -33.58
N SER A 34 14.12 26.67 -33.35
CA SER A 34 14.54 27.41 -32.16
C SER A 34 14.25 26.52 -30.94
N ASP A 35 15.12 26.55 -29.94
CA ASP A 35 14.87 26.07 -28.57
C ASP A 35 13.66 26.83 -27.96
N ALA A 36 12.54 26.79 -28.67
CA ALA A 36 11.29 27.40 -28.27
C ALA A 36 10.84 26.73 -26.99
N ARG A 37 10.92 27.47 -25.91
CA ARG A 37 10.42 27.03 -24.64
C ARG A 37 8.93 27.26 -24.54
N GLU A 38 8.24 26.37 -23.89
CA GLU A 38 6.85 26.51 -23.48
C GLU A 38 6.76 26.46 -21.96
N THR A 39 5.79 27.18 -21.43
CA THR A 39 5.44 27.06 -20.01
C THR A 39 4.38 26.01 -19.86
N VAL A 40 4.65 25.04 -19.00
CA VAL A 40 3.75 23.91 -18.70
C VAL A 40 3.42 23.93 -17.22
N GLU A 41 2.15 23.72 -16.87
CA GLU A 41 1.73 23.59 -15.48
C GLU A 41 1.95 22.16 -15.00
N VAL A 42 2.65 21.99 -13.88
CA VAL A 42 2.76 20.71 -13.13
C VAL A 42 1.86 20.79 -11.92
N ILE A 43 0.95 19.85 -11.79
CA ILE A 43 0.01 19.73 -10.67
C ILE A 43 0.34 18.45 -9.93
N LEU A 44 0.73 18.58 -8.65
CA LEU A 44 0.90 17.44 -7.77
C LEU A 44 -0.40 17.20 -6.99
N GLU A 45 -0.88 15.99 -7.10
CA GLU A 45 -2.08 15.52 -6.42
C GLU A 45 -1.68 14.64 -5.24
N CYS A 46 -2.21 14.96 -4.06
CA CYS A 46 -2.02 14.13 -2.87
C CYS A 46 -3.08 13.02 -2.87
N PRO A 47 -2.75 11.81 -2.41
CA PRO A 47 -3.71 10.73 -2.31
C PRO A 47 -4.67 10.95 -1.15
N GLY A 48 -5.22 12.13 -0.97
CA GLY A 48 -6.13 12.52 0.08
C GLY A 48 -7.30 13.32 -0.43
N TYR A 49 -8.54 12.83 -0.25
CA TYR A 49 -9.75 13.55 -0.62
C TYR A 49 -10.38 14.28 0.55
N GLU A 50 -11.17 15.30 0.18
CA GLU A 50 -12.01 16.17 1.01
C GLU A 50 -12.97 15.39 1.92
N THR A 51 -12.50 14.68 2.89
CA THR A 51 -13.35 14.31 4.01
C THR A 51 -13.04 15.22 5.17
N LYS A 52 -14.08 15.93 5.65
CA LYS A 52 -14.05 16.75 6.86
C LYS A 52 -13.86 15.92 8.15
N ALA A 53 -13.42 14.69 8.06
CA ALA A 53 -13.00 13.91 9.20
C ALA A 53 -11.55 14.27 9.48
N TYR A 54 -11.30 14.75 10.67
CA TYR A 54 -9.97 15.02 11.22
C TYR A 54 -9.16 13.71 11.19
N ILE A 55 -8.41 13.52 10.13
CA ILE A 55 -7.38 12.49 10.03
C ILE A 55 -6.07 13.25 10.24
N PRO A 56 -5.29 12.93 11.27
CA PRO A 56 -4.02 13.60 11.48
C PRO A 56 -3.14 13.37 10.26
N ASP A 57 -2.83 14.42 9.54
CA ASP A 57 -1.70 14.68 8.64
C ASP A 57 -1.21 13.56 7.69
N GLU A 58 -2.00 12.50 7.48
CA GLU A 58 -1.65 11.41 6.56
C GLU A 58 -1.41 11.89 5.12
N ASP A 59 -2.06 12.97 4.76
CA ASP A 59 -2.03 13.58 3.42
C ASP A 59 -1.26 14.90 3.39
N ALA A 60 -0.70 15.30 4.53
CA ALA A 60 0.02 16.55 4.63
C ALA A 60 1.29 16.52 3.77
N VAL A 61 1.44 17.50 2.91
CA VAL A 61 2.69 17.81 2.22
C VAL A 61 3.26 19.06 2.86
N ASN A 62 4.31 18.90 3.66
CA ASN A 62 4.93 20.01 4.37
C ASN A 62 6.08 20.64 3.59
N ASP A 63 6.77 19.82 2.80
CA ASP A 63 7.84 20.24 1.90
C ASP A 63 7.83 19.39 0.63
N LEU A 64 8.40 19.93 -0.44
CA LEU A 64 8.45 19.28 -1.75
C LEU A 64 9.71 19.64 -2.52
N ASN A 65 10.35 18.63 -3.08
CA ASN A 65 11.35 18.74 -4.12
C ASN A 65 10.73 18.29 -5.46
N LEU A 66 10.81 19.14 -6.47
CA LEU A 66 10.47 18.83 -7.85
C LEU A 66 11.73 18.93 -8.71
N ILE A 67 12.09 17.88 -9.41
CA ILE A 67 13.31 17.79 -10.21
C ILE A 67 12.94 17.43 -11.63
N ILE A 68 13.41 18.21 -12.57
CA ILE A 68 13.17 18.04 -13.99
C ILE A 68 14.47 17.55 -14.64
N PHE A 69 14.40 16.41 -15.31
CA PHE A 69 15.51 15.82 -16.06
C PHE A 69 15.21 15.92 -17.55
N GLU A 70 16.17 16.44 -18.32
CA GLU A 70 16.21 16.35 -19.78
C GLU A 70 17.26 15.28 -20.16
N ASP A 71 16.86 14.26 -20.91
CA ASP A 71 17.73 13.15 -21.31
C ASP A 71 18.61 12.63 -20.15
N GLU A 72 17.99 12.37 -18.99
CA GLU A 72 18.62 11.85 -17.76
C GLU A 72 19.49 12.85 -16.96
N VAL A 73 19.71 14.07 -17.44
CA VAL A 73 20.47 15.11 -16.74
C VAL A 73 19.50 16.07 -16.03
N ALA A 74 19.79 16.44 -14.79
CA ALA A 74 18.98 17.37 -14.04
C ALA A 74 19.13 18.79 -14.59
N GLU A 75 18.05 19.33 -15.16
CA GLU A 75 17.98 20.69 -15.72
C GLU A 75 17.53 21.69 -14.67
N GLU A 76 16.54 21.33 -13.87
CA GLU A 76 15.95 22.21 -12.86
C GLU A 76 15.62 21.45 -11.58
N SER A 77 15.81 22.10 -10.44
CA SER A 77 15.44 21.60 -9.13
C SER A 77 14.75 22.70 -8.33
N ILE A 78 13.46 22.48 -8.06
CA ILE A 78 12.60 23.39 -7.30
C ILE A 78 12.39 22.81 -5.91
N TRP A 79 12.58 23.63 -4.89
CA TRP A 79 12.32 23.30 -3.50
C TRP A 79 11.28 24.26 -2.92
N ARG A 80 10.26 23.71 -2.28
CA ARG A 80 9.29 24.45 -1.47
C ARG A 80 9.21 23.85 -0.08
N ASP A 81 9.23 24.68 0.93
CA ASP A 81 9.01 24.32 2.32
C ASP A 81 7.77 25.04 2.89
N ASN A 82 7.31 24.61 4.05
CA ASN A 82 6.14 25.20 4.72
C ASN A 82 4.87 25.26 3.86
N ILE A 83 4.64 24.25 3.06
CA ILE A 83 3.44 24.13 2.23
C ILE A 83 2.21 24.03 3.14
N ARG A 84 1.21 24.90 2.88
CA ARG A 84 0.01 25.01 3.75
C ARG A 84 -1.30 24.72 3.03
N ASN A 85 -1.28 24.75 1.72
CA ASN A 85 -2.48 24.54 0.92
C ASN A 85 -2.13 23.88 -0.43
N ARG A 86 -3.15 23.36 -1.11
CA ARG A 86 -2.99 22.64 -2.39
C ARG A 86 -2.56 23.52 -3.56
N ASP A 87 -2.84 24.82 -3.52
CA ASP A 87 -2.42 25.70 -4.60
C ASP A 87 -0.90 25.84 -4.66
N GLU A 88 -0.21 25.61 -3.53
CA GLU A 88 1.24 25.57 -3.46
C GLU A 88 1.86 24.30 -4.08
N LEU A 89 1.04 23.31 -4.47
CA LEU A 89 1.44 22.12 -5.20
C LEU A 89 1.32 22.26 -6.73
N ARG A 90 1.14 23.49 -7.21
CA ARG A 90 1.15 23.86 -8.62
C ARG A 90 2.42 24.58 -8.97
N PHE A 91 3.02 24.19 -10.08
CA PHE A 91 4.29 24.73 -10.55
C PHE A 91 4.20 25.08 -12.02
N GLU A 92 4.73 26.22 -12.39
CA GLU A 92 4.99 26.54 -13.78
C GLU A 92 6.45 26.23 -14.08
N ILE A 93 6.70 25.36 -15.04
CA ILE A 93 8.03 25.00 -15.50
C ILE A 93 8.21 25.37 -16.97
N SER A 94 9.46 25.63 -17.38
CA SER A 94 9.77 26.01 -18.74
C SER A 94 10.53 24.90 -19.44
N LEU A 95 9.89 24.26 -20.44
CA LEU A 95 10.43 23.14 -21.18
C LEU A 95 10.73 23.52 -22.63
N VAL A 96 11.74 22.91 -23.24
CA VAL A 96 12.02 23.04 -24.67
C VAL A 96 11.10 22.10 -25.44
N LYS A 97 10.38 22.63 -26.42
CA LYS A 97 9.42 21.86 -27.23
C LYS A 97 10.05 20.66 -27.93
N GLY A 98 9.32 19.52 -27.87
CA GLY A 98 9.73 18.29 -28.55
C GLY A 98 10.88 17.54 -27.89
N ARG A 99 11.38 18.01 -26.73
CA ARG A 99 12.38 17.31 -25.95
C ARG A 99 11.75 16.31 -24.99
N ARG A 100 12.53 15.32 -24.59
CA ARG A 100 12.11 14.28 -23.65
C ARG A 100 12.49 14.66 -22.23
N TYR A 101 11.53 14.54 -21.31
CA TYR A 101 11.70 14.86 -19.90
C TYR A 101 11.26 13.74 -19.00
N THR A 102 11.95 13.60 -17.88
CA THR A 102 11.47 12.87 -16.71
C THR A 102 11.30 13.86 -15.57
N ILE A 103 10.12 13.88 -14.97
CA ILE A 103 9.81 14.78 -13.85
C ILE A 103 9.61 13.94 -12.61
N CYS A 104 10.39 14.25 -11.58
CA CYS A 104 10.40 13.53 -10.32
C CYS A 104 10.03 14.47 -9.18
N ALA A 105 9.22 13.97 -8.25
CA ALA A 105 8.85 14.70 -7.06
C ALA A 105 9.07 13.83 -5.82
N VAL A 106 9.54 14.44 -4.74
CA VAL A 106 9.57 13.82 -3.41
C VAL A 106 9.18 14.86 -2.36
N ALA A 107 8.24 14.48 -1.50
CA ALA A 107 7.68 15.30 -0.44
C ALA A 107 8.09 14.78 0.95
N ASN A 108 8.03 15.68 1.93
CA ASN A 108 8.22 15.39 3.35
C ASN A 108 9.62 14.85 3.69
N THR A 109 10.63 15.38 3.02
CA THR A 109 12.03 15.02 3.27
C THR A 109 12.71 15.92 4.30
N GLY A 110 12.10 17.07 4.62
CA GLY A 110 12.63 18.08 5.52
C GLY A 110 13.87 18.80 5.01
N ARG A 111 14.28 18.55 3.75
CA ARG A 111 15.48 19.13 3.17
C ARG A 111 15.39 19.28 1.65
N ARG A 112 16.14 20.22 1.13
CA ARG A 112 16.34 20.33 -0.32
C ARG A 112 17.19 19.16 -0.82
N ILE A 113 16.71 18.50 -1.87
CA ILE A 113 17.40 17.42 -2.58
C ILE A 113 18.10 18.01 -3.81
N GLN A 114 19.35 17.60 -4.03
CA GLN A 114 20.12 17.96 -5.22
C GLN A 114 20.73 16.70 -5.80
N VAL A 115 20.36 16.38 -7.02
CA VAL A 115 20.91 15.29 -7.82
C VAL A 115 21.32 15.82 -9.19
N LYS A 116 22.30 15.21 -9.83
CA LYS A 116 22.85 15.66 -11.11
C LYS A 116 22.22 14.91 -12.28
N ASN A 117 21.78 13.69 -12.05
CA ASN A 117 21.24 12.81 -13.08
C ASN A 117 20.20 11.85 -12.49
N LEU A 118 19.57 11.10 -13.38
CA LEU A 118 18.52 10.16 -13.00
C LEU A 118 19.08 8.95 -12.21
N ASP A 119 20.33 8.58 -12.40
CA ASP A 119 20.97 7.50 -11.61
C ASP A 119 21.07 7.90 -10.14
N GLU A 120 21.56 9.12 -9.85
CA GLU A 120 21.60 9.64 -8.47
C GLU A 120 20.20 9.72 -7.85
N TRP A 121 19.16 10.00 -8.64
CA TRP A 121 17.78 9.96 -8.18
C TRP A 121 17.32 8.55 -7.84
N THR A 122 17.65 7.55 -8.67
CA THR A 122 17.26 6.16 -8.43
C THR A 122 17.93 5.55 -7.20
N GLU A 123 19.10 6.03 -6.83
CA GLU A 123 19.83 5.63 -5.62
C GLU A 123 19.37 6.39 -4.36
N LEU A 124 18.54 7.43 -4.53
CA LEU A 124 18.09 8.25 -3.41
C LEU A 124 17.14 7.46 -2.48
N ALA A 125 17.41 7.58 -1.19
CA ALA A 125 16.53 7.03 -0.15
C ALA A 125 16.20 8.09 0.90
N VAL A 126 15.01 7.96 1.48
CA VAL A 126 14.61 8.69 2.68
C VAL A 126 14.94 7.83 3.89
N GLU A 127 15.63 8.41 4.87
CA GLU A 127 16.03 7.75 6.11
C GLU A 127 15.22 8.28 7.29
N LEU A 128 14.71 7.37 8.12
CA LEU A 128 14.12 7.69 9.40
C LEU A 128 15.15 7.55 10.52
N GLN A 129 15.08 8.42 11.51
CA GLN A 129 15.89 8.32 12.72
C GLN A 129 15.22 7.46 13.79
N GLU A 130 13.90 7.43 13.82
CA GLU A 130 13.06 6.64 14.70
C GLU A 130 11.91 6.05 13.88
N SER A 131 11.52 4.81 14.18
CA SER A 131 10.57 4.05 13.34
C SER A 131 9.15 4.62 13.30
N ASP A 132 8.76 5.35 14.34
CA ASP A 132 7.41 5.87 14.56
C ASP A 132 7.32 7.40 14.38
N ARG A 133 8.42 8.02 13.96
CA ARG A 133 8.50 9.48 13.82
C ARG A 133 8.71 9.93 12.40
N TYR A 134 7.74 10.67 11.95
CA TYR A 134 7.73 11.34 10.65
C TYR A 134 7.70 12.87 10.87
N PRO A 135 8.83 13.48 11.27
CA PRO A 135 8.86 14.88 11.71
C PRO A 135 8.47 15.88 10.62
N HIS A 136 8.57 15.47 9.36
CA HIS A 136 8.19 16.26 8.21
C HIS A 136 6.92 15.77 7.51
N GLY A 137 6.22 14.79 8.10
CA GLY A 137 5.12 14.06 7.47
C GLY A 137 5.57 12.76 6.82
N ILE A 138 4.62 11.93 6.39
CA ILE A 138 4.91 10.66 5.71
C ILE A 138 5.58 10.98 4.36
N PRO A 139 6.77 10.42 4.06
CA PRO A 139 7.44 10.68 2.79
C PRO A 139 6.60 10.15 1.63
N MET A 140 6.54 10.94 0.55
CA MET A 140 5.79 10.60 -0.66
C MET A 140 6.66 10.87 -1.89
N SER A 141 6.42 10.12 -2.97
CA SER A 141 7.10 10.33 -4.24
C SER A 141 6.17 10.21 -5.43
N ALA A 142 6.54 10.86 -6.54
CA ALA A 142 5.88 10.74 -7.83
C ALA A 142 6.90 10.83 -8.95
N THR A 143 6.64 10.16 -10.07
CA THR A 143 7.51 10.24 -11.25
C THR A 143 6.68 10.11 -12.52
N VAL A 144 6.89 11.05 -13.45
CA VAL A 144 6.43 10.96 -14.83
C VAL A 144 7.65 10.76 -15.70
N LYS A 145 7.72 9.63 -16.40
CA LYS A 145 8.87 9.24 -17.22
C LYS A 145 8.62 9.48 -18.70
N ASP A 146 9.68 9.76 -19.43
CA ASP A 146 9.73 9.78 -20.90
C ASP A 146 8.65 10.67 -21.55
N MET A 147 8.28 11.76 -20.89
CA MET A 147 7.31 12.71 -21.41
C MET A 147 7.93 13.57 -22.51
N ILE A 148 7.22 13.76 -23.62
CA ILE A 148 7.60 14.69 -24.67
C ILE A 148 6.88 16.01 -24.44
N SER A 149 7.67 17.11 -24.39
CA SER A 149 7.11 18.46 -24.22
C SER A 149 6.12 18.78 -25.34
N GLY A 150 4.96 19.34 -24.97
CA GLY A 150 3.85 19.65 -25.88
C GLY A 150 2.77 18.58 -25.97
N GLU A 151 2.94 17.41 -25.40
CA GLU A 151 1.93 16.34 -25.41
C GLU A 151 0.97 16.39 -24.21
N MET A 152 1.41 16.95 -23.09
CA MET A 152 0.63 17.00 -21.84
C MET A 152 0.68 18.41 -21.23
N ASP A 153 -0.48 19.03 -21.09
CA ASP A 153 -0.66 20.29 -20.35
C ASP A 153 -2.07 20.34 -19.74
N PRO A 154 -2.23 20.36 -18.42
CA PRO A 154 -1.18 20.30 -17.40
C PRO A 154 -0.63 18.87 -17.18
N ILE A 155 0.60 18.78 -16.66
CA ILE A 155 1.20 17.53 -16.22
C ILE A 155 0.68 17.22 -14.81
N ARG A 156 -0.03 16.12 -14.66
CA ARG A 156 -0.54 15.66 -13.35
C ARG A 156 0.32 14.55 -12.80
N MET A 157 0.71 14.68 -11.55
CA MET A 157 1.54 13.73 -10.83
C MET A 157 0.88 13.36 -9.50
N GLU A 158 0.57 12.10 -9.29
CA GLU A 158 0.02 11.61 -8.03
C GLU A 158 1.15 11.23 -7.07
N LEU A 159 1.22 11.90 -5.91
CA LEU A 159 2.15 11.59 -4.84
C LEU A 159 1.73 10.28 -4.17
N THR A 160 2.62 9.31 -4.15
CA THR A 160 2.42 8.01 -3.49
C THR A 160 3.17 7.97 -2.16
N ARG A 161 2.49 7.65 -1.06
CA ARG A 161 3.15 7.49 0.25
C ARG A 161 4.15 6.34 0.19
N MET A 162 5.35 6.55 0.72
CA MET A 162 6.40 5.53 0.78
C MET A 162 6.32 4.68 2.06
N ALA A 163 5.24 4.79 2.79
CA ALA A 163 4.93 4.01 3.98
C ALA A 163 3.62 3.23 3.81
N ALA A 164 3.50 2.15 4.55
CA ALA A 164 2.26 1.41 4.77
C ALA A 164 1.63 1.81 6.09
N LYS A 165 0.31 1.69 6.19
CA LYS A 165 -0.47 1.81 7.42
C LYS A 165 -0.81 0.42 7.93
N ILE A 166 -0.55 0.17 9.20
CA ILE A 166 -0.89 -1.08 9.88
C ILE A 166 -1.91 -0.78 10.96
N SER A 167 -3.12 -1.27 10.81
CA SER A 167 -4.20 -1.13 11.79
C SER A 167 -4.46 -2.47 12.47
N ILE A 168 -4.49 -2.48 13.78
CA ILE A 168 -4.58 -3.69 14.58
C ILE A 168 -5.81 -3.59 15.47
N ARG A 169 -6.57 -4.68 15.55
CA ARG A 169 -7.71 -4.86 16.44
C ARG A 169 -7.80 -6.29 16.95
N ILE A 170 -8.49 -6.49 18.06
CA ILE A 170 -8.73 -7.80 18.67
C ILE A 170 -10.22 -8.12 18.54
N ASP A 171 -10.52 -9.31 18.06
CA ASP A 171 -11.86 -9.86 18.01
C ASP A 171 -12.01 -10.96 19.06
N ARG A 172 -12.67 -10.65 20.16
CA ARG A 172 -12.92 -11.56 21.30
C ARG A 172 -14.23 -12.32 21.18
N SER A 173 -14.88 -12.32 20.02
CA SER A 173 -16.20 -12.94 19.82
C SER A 173 -16.18 -14.47 20.04
N ARG A 174 -15.00 -15.09 19.92
CA ARG A 174 -14.82 -16.54 20.12
C ARG A 174 -14.44 -16.93 21.54
N LEU A 175 -14.15 -15.95 22.42
CA LEU A 175 -13.83 -16.24 23.81
C LEU A 175 -15.09 -16.57 24.60
N SER A 176 -14.99 -17.61 25.43
CA SER A 176 -16.02 -17.96 26.44
C SER A 176 -16.12 -16.84 27.48
N LYS A 177 -17.27 -16.72 28.14
CA LYS A 177 -17.55 -15.65 29.08
C LYS A 177 -16.69 -15.66 30.36
N ASP A 178 -16.11 -16.78 30.67
CA ASP A 178 -15.23 -17.03 31.81
C ASP A 178 -13.74 -16.83 31.47
N VAL A 179 -13.44 -16.52 30.21
CA VAL A 179 -12.09 -16.23 29.74
C VAL A 179 -11.89 -14.73 29.61
N GLN A 180 -10.85 -14.25 30.30
CA GLN A 180 -10.38 -12.86 30.17
C GLN A 180 -9.02 -12.87 29.46
N MET A 181 -8.89 -12.04 28.45
CA MET A 181 -7.65 -11.78 27.73
C MET A 181 -7.42 -10.26 27.62
N ASP A 182 -6.30 -9.80 28.17
CA ASP A 182 -5.89 -8.41 28.09
C ASP A 182 -4.56 -8.27 27.36
N VAL A 183 -4.47 -7.32 26.45
CA VAL A 183 -3.22 -6.92 25.79
C VAL A 183 -2.42 -6.11 26.78
N THR A 184 -1.25 -6.58 27.16
CA THR A 184 -0.30 -5.91 28.05
C THR A 184 0.79 -5.18 27.27
N GLY A 185 1.08 -5.63 26.05
CA GLY A 185 2.01 -4.99 25.14
C GLY A 185 1.78 -5.40 23.70
N LEU A 186 2.13 -4.51 22.79
CA LEU A 186 2.22 -4.83 21.37
C LEU A 186 3.37 -4.04 20.75
N ARG A 187 4.15 -4.74 19.95
CA ARG A 187 5.32 -4.17 19.28
C ARG A 187 5.30 -4.55 17.81
N ILE A 188 5.74 -3.62 16.95
CA ILE A 188 6.07 -3.92 15.56
C ILE A 188 7.59 -3.89 15.45
N GLY A 189 8.19 -4.99 15.05
CA GLY A 189 9.63 -5.15 14.92
C GLY A 189 10.10 -5.18 13.48
N ASN A 190 11.41 -5.05 13.30
CA ASN A 190 12.09 -5.00 12.00
C ASN A 190 11.49 -3.94 11.06
N CYS A 191 11.18 -2.75 11.59
CA CYS A 191 10.72 -1.62 10.78
C CYS A 191 11.88 -1.07 9.96
N PRO A 192 11.77 -0.91 8.63
CA PRO A 192 12.85 -0.38 7.80
C PRO A 192 13.26 1.04 8.21
N LYS A 193 14.57 1.32 8.13
CA LYS A 193 15.14 2.64 8.34
C LYS A 193 15.11 3.51 7.08
N TYR A 194 15.12 2.87 5.93
CA TYR A 194 15.28 3.52 4.62
C TYR A 194 14.16 3.10 3.69
N VAL A 195 13.76 4.02 2.81
CA VAL A 195 12.87 3.73 1.69
C VAL A 195 13.37 4.42 0.44
N SER A 196 13.46 3.69 -0.68
CA SER A 196 13.81 4.24 -1.99
C SER A 196 12.73 5.17 -2.51
N VAL A 197 13.12 6.30 -3.11
CA VAL A 197 12.17 7.25 -3.72
C VAL A 197 11.65 6.78 -5.08
N SER A 198 12.40 5.92 -5.77
CA SER A 198 12.16 5.59 -7.18
C SER A 198 11.63 4.19 -7.45
N GLY A 199 11.72 3.28 -6.49
CA GLY A 199 11.33 1.88 -6.71
C GLY A 199 11.03 1.14 -5.42
N PRO A 200 10.69 -0.15 -5.52
CA PRO A 200 10.46 -1.00 -4.36
C PRO A 200 11.69 -1.04 -3.44
N SER A 201 11.43 -1.02 -2.15
CA SER A 201 12.45 -0.98 -1.11
C SER A 201 12.35 -2.18 -0.18
N LYS A 202 13.49 -2.70 0.24
CA LYS A 202 13.58 -3.77 1.22
C LYS A 202 14.82 -3.64 2.10
N ALA A 203 14.67 -4.04 3.35
CA ALA A 203 15.82 -4.24 4.22
C ALA A 203 16.67 -5.43 3.73
N LEU A 204 17.98 -5.23 3.61
CA LEU A 204 18.92 -6.26 3.15
C LEU A 204 19.57 -6.98 4.33
N SER A 205 19.62 -6.32 5.49
CA SER A 205 20.25 -6.81 6.70
C SER A 205 19.53 -6.30 7.97
N HIS A 206 19.91 -6.87 9.13
CA HIS A 206 19.42 -6.38 10.42
C HIS A 206 19.88 -4.94 10.75
N HIS A 207 20.88 -4.41 10.03
CA HIS A 207 21.32 -3.01 10.20
C HIS A 207 20.34 -2.02 9.56
N ASP A 208 19.57 -2.47 8.58
CA ASP A 208 18.63 -1.65 7.81
C ASP A 208 17.27 -1.51 8.49
N VAL A 209 17.09 -2.14 9.64
CA VAL A 209 15.83 -2.12 10.39
C VAL A 209 16.01 -1.63 11.82
N PHE A 210 14.95 -1.06 12.37
CA PHE A 210 14.75 -0.89 13.80
C PHE A 210 14.23 -2.22 14.34
N LYS A 211 15.08 -2.97 15.05
CA LYS A 211 14.73 -4.28 15.60
C LYS A 211 13.52 -4.22 16.53
N TYR A 212 13.49 -3.20 17.38
CA TYR A 212 12.38 -2.86 18.25
C TYR A 212 11.82 -1.53 17.74
N GLY A 213 10.88 -1.65 16.79
CA GLY A 213 10.33 -0.49 16.13
C GLY A 213 9.28 0.21 16.98
N PHE A 214 8.04 0.17 16.54
CA PHE A 214 6.95 0.80 17.27
C PHE A 214 6.50 -0.06 18.46
N GLU A 215 6.29 0.56 19.63
CA GLU A 215 5.72 -0.06 20.82
C GLU A 215 4.50 0.74 21.27
N LEU A 216 3.38 0.05 21.54
CA LEU A 216 2.15 0.70 21.97
C LEU A 216 2.31 1.36 23.34
N THR A 217 1.70 2.54 23.48
CA THR A 217 1.49 3.20 24.76
C THR A 217 0.40 2.51 25.58
N GLU A 218 0.35 2.77 26.87
CA GLU A 218 -0.72 2.27 27.76
C GLU A 218 -2.12 2.67 27.27
N GLU A 219 -2.28 3.87 26.71
CA GLU A 219 -3.56 4.33 26.14
C GLU A 219 -3.96 3.49 24.93
N GLN A 220 -3.02 3.16 24.05
CA GLN A 220 -3.26 2.33 22.87
C GLN A 220 -3.58 0.87 23.26
N CYS A 221 -2.86 0.29 24.23
CA CYS A 221 -3.19 -1.01 24.81
C CYS A 221 -4.61 -1.00 25.41
N SER A 222 -4.98 0.07 26.13
CA SER A 222 -6.32 0.23 26.68
C SER A 222 -7.40 0.26 25.59
N ARG A 223 -7.13 0.84 24.40
CA ARG A 223 -8.07 0.79 23.25
C ARG A 223 -8.26 -0.63 22.76
N LEU A 224 -7.19 -1.44 22.69
CA LEU A 224 -7.27 -2.86 22.32
C LEU A 224 -7.98 -3.72 23.37
N ASN A 225 -7.99 -3.30 24.63
CA ASN A 225 -8.68 -4.00 25.72
C ASN A 225 -10.14 -3.57 25.87
N HIS A 226 -10.52 -2.42 25.32
CA HIS A 226 -11.91 -1.98 25.36
C HIS A 226 -12.72 -2.68 24.27
N THR A 227 -13.56 -3.62 24.67
CA THR A 227 -14.36 -4.44 23.76
C THR A 227 -15.77 -3.86 23.60
N GLY A 228 -16.19 -3.64 22.35
CA GLY A 228 -17.56 -3.27 22.03
C GLY A 228 -18.55 -4.42 22.18
N MET A 229 -19.85 -4.15 22.00
CA MET A 229 -20.92 -5.15 22.13
C MET A 229 -20.79 -6.34 21.14
N ASN A 230 -20.05 -6.16 20.06
CA ASN A 230 -19.80 -7.18 19.03
C ASN A 230 -18.53 -8.00 19.26
N GLY A 231 -17.86 -7.85 20.40
CA GLY A 231 -16.60 -8.56 20.69
C GLY A 231 -15.36 -7.88 20.14
N LEU A 232 -15.49 -6.89 19.25
CA LEU A 232 -14.35 -6.19 18.65
C LEU A 232 -13.79 -5.11 19.58
N SER A 233 -12.47 -5.00 19.60
CA SER A 233 -11.77 -3.89 20.27
C SER A 233 -11.84 -2.58 19.46
N GLY A 234 -11.38 -1.50 20.07
CA GLY A 234 -10.93 -0.32 19.31
C GLY A 234 -9.76 -0.67 18.38
N GLU A 235 -9.48 0.18 17.41
CA GLU A 235 -8.38 0.01 16.45
C GLU A 235 -7.19 0.90 16.82
N VAL A 236 -5.99 0.37 16.66
CA VAL A 236 -4.74 1.12 16.79
C VAL A 236 -4.00 1.05 15.45
N SER A 237 -3.58 2.21 14.95
CA SER A 237 -2.88 2.30 13.67
C SER A 237 -1.50 2.90 13.84
N VAL A 238 -0.55 2.39 13.07
CA VAL A 238 0.82 2.87 12.97
C VAL A 238 1.26 2.91 11.51
N TYR A 239 2.34 3.65 11.22
CA TYR A 239 2.95 3.71 9.90
C TYR A 239 4.35 3.10 9.95
N MET A 240 4.73 2.40 8.89
CA MET A 240 6.09 1.93 8.68
C MET A 240 6.46 2.05 7.21
N LEU A 241 7.74 2.26 6.93
CA LEU A 241 8.25 2.31 5.57
C LEU A 241 8.07 0.95 4.86
N GLU A 242 8.01 1.00 3.53
CA GLU A 242 7.93 -0.18 2.67
C GLU A 242 9.05 -1.18 2.95
N ASN A 243 8.71 -2.47 2.96
CA ASN A 243 9.65 -3.58 3.18
C ASN A 243 9.29 -4.80 2.33
N MET A 244 9.77 -4.86 1.10
CA MET A 244 9.46 -5.90 0.12
C MET A 244 10.38 -7.11 0.33
N GLN A 245 10.02 -8.06 1.19
CA GLN A 245 10.85 -9.23 1.52
C GLN A 245 10.56 -10.46 0.66
N GLY A 246 9.45 -10.43 -0.11
CA GLY A 246 9.03 -11.49 -1.01
C GLY A 246 8.25 -12.62 -0.33
N ASP A 247 8.15 -13.72 -1.03
CA ASP A 247 7.36 -14.87 -0.60
C ASP A 247 7.88 -15.47 0.71
N PHE A 248 6.95 -16.01 1.51
CA PHE A 248 7.30 -16.78 2.69
C PHE A 248 8.02 -18.08 2.26
N PRO A 249 9.13 -18.46 2.91
CA PRO A 249 10.01 -19.52 2.38
C PRO A 249 9.44 -20.94 2.50
N TYR A 250 8.34 -21.12 3.21
CA TYR A 250 7.71 -22.42 3.44
C TYR A 250 6.28 -22.41 2.94
N MET A 251 5.79 -23.54 2.45
CA MET A 251 4.36 -23.73 2.22
C MET A 251 3.68 -23.91 3.58
N ILE A 252 2.77 -23.02 3.92
CA ILE A 252 1.99 -23.04 5.16
C ILE A 252 0.57 -23.44 4.82
N GLY A 253 -0.03 -24.35 5.61
CA GLY A 253 -1.46 -24.63 5.57
C GLY A 253 -2.26 -23.42 6.09
N GLU A 254 -3.53 -23.32 5.75
CA GLU A 254 -4.42 -22.22 6.19
C GLU A 254 -4.49 -22.07 7.72
N ASP A 255 -4.22 -23.15 8.46
CA ASP A 255 -4.27 -23.20 9.93
C ASP A 255 -2.88 -23.19 10.59
N GLU A 256 -1.81 -22.97 9.82
CA GLU A 256 -0.45 -22.97 10.35
C GLU A 256 0.05 -21.55 10.63
N GLU A 257 0.93 -21.45 11.63
CA GLU A 257 1.53 -20.17 12.01
C GLU A 257 2.60 -19.72 10.99
N LYS A 258 2.53 -18.43 10.61
CA LYS A 258 3.54 -17.77 9.79
C LYS A 258 4.78 -17.42 10.64
N VAL A 259 5.58 -18.44 10.95
CA VAL A 259 6.76 -18.33 11.81
C VAL A 259 8.03 -18.68 11.04
N LEU A 260 9.04 -17.84 11.13
CA LEU A 260 10.38 -18.11 10.61
C LEU A 260 11.22 -18.79 11.68
N GLU A 261 11.94 -19.84 11.30
CA GLU A 261 12.87 -20.53 12.18
C GLU A 261 13.95 -19.61 12.72
N GLU A 262 14.41 -19.85 13.95
CA GLU A 262 15.52 -19.08 14.53
C GLU A 262 16.77 -19.21 13.68
N GLY A 263 17.40 -18.07 13.37
CA GLY A 263 18.57 -18.00 12.49
C GLY A 263 18.25 -17.95 10.99
N HIS A 264 16.97 -18.01 10.60
CA HIS A 264 16.61 -17.77 9.20
C HIS A 264 16.92 -16.29 8.83
N PRO A 265 17.58 -16.01 7.68
CA PRO A 265 17.98 -14.64 7.33
C PRO A 265 16.81 -13.64 7.23
N LEU A 266 15.62 -14.11 6.85
CA LEU A 266 14.41 -13.26 6.82
C LEU A 266 13.92 -12.88 8.21
N ALA A 267 14.14 -13.70 9.24
CA ALA A 267 13.72 -13.39 10.60
C ALA A 267 14.36 -12.13 11.18
N GLU A 268 15.52 -11.70 10.64
CA GLU A 268 16.22 -10.49 11.06
C GLU A 268 15.77 -9.22 10.33
N ARG A 269 14.96 -9.34 9.27
CA ARG A 269 14.61 -8.21 8.39
C ARG A 269 13.15 -8.16 7.94
N ALA A 270 12.43 -9.27 7.95
CA ALA A 270 10.99 -9.27 7.70
C ALA A 270 10.25 -8.65 8.90
N SER A 271 9.30 -7.79 8.61
CA SER A 271 8.55 -7.06 9.62
C SER A 271 7.54 -7.97 10.32
N PHE A 272 7.39 -7.82 11.63
CA PHE A 272 6.52 -8.65 12.44
C PHE A 272 5.76 -7.86 13.49
N ILE A 273 4.65 -8.41 13.95
CA ILE A 273 3.97 -7.98 15.17
C ILE A 273 4.31 -8.96 16.29
N GLU A 274 4.60 -8.44 17.47
CA GLU A 274 4.75 -9.18 18.70
C GLU A 274 3.70 -8.68 19.67
N LEU A 275 2.79 -9.58 20.06
CA LEU A 275 1.69 -9.31 20.97
C LEU A 275 1.97 -9.96 22.31
N GLU A 276 1.93 -9.17 23.38
CA GLU A 276 2.04 -9.61 24.75
C GLU A 276 0.66 -9.56 25.40
N ILE A 277 0.19 -10.69 25.93
CA ILE A 277 -1.12 -10.80 26.54
C ILE A 277 -1.04 -11.42 27.94
N SER A 278 -1.93 -10.98 28.82
CA SER A 278 -2.29 -11.71 30.02
C SER A 278 -3.57 -12.51 29.75
N TYR A 279 -3.61 -13.72 30.22
CA TYR A 279 -4.72 -14.64 29.97
C TYR A 279 -5.19 -15.26 31.29
N LEU A 280 -6.48 -15.21 31.55
CA LEU A 280 -7.10 -15.76 32.75
C LEU A 280 -8.35 -16.53 32.38
N SER A 281 -8.42 -17.79 32.79
CA SER A 281 -9.59 -18.64 32.66
C SER A 281 -9.88 -19.34 33.99
N SER A 282 -11.15 -19.62 34.26
CA SER A 282 -11.57 -20.36 35.46
C SER A 282 -11.02 -21.78 35.51
N ASP A 283 -10.78 -22.40 34.36
CA ASP A 283 -10.33 -23.78 34.20
C ASP A 283 -8.84 -23.91 33.89
N LEU A 284 -8.19 -22.83 33.50
CA LEU A 284 -6.76 -22.79 33.20
C LEU A 284 -6.01 -22.05 34.31
N ILE A 285 -4.89 -22.60 34.67
CA ILE A 285 -3.96 -21.99 35.63
C ILE A 285 -3.57 -20.60 35.07
N SER A 286 -3.72 -19.58 35.91
CA SER A 286 -3.21 -18.24 35.55
C SER A 286 -1.72 -18.35 35.27
N TYR A 287 -1.28 -17.93 34.09
CA TYR A 287 0.15 -17.81 33.83
C TYR A 287 0.65 -16.57 34.56
N ASP A 288 1.61 -16.75 35.48
CA ASP A 288 2.27 -15.65 36.20
C ASP A 288 3.13 -14.75 35.27
N SER A 289 3.26 -15.16 34.01
CA SER A 289 4.01 -14.42 32.98
C SER A 289 3.13 -14.20 31.76
N PRO A 290 3.26 -13.05 31.10
CA PRO A 290 2.51 -12.80 29.88
C PRO A 290 2.90 -13.79 28.77
N LEU A 291 1.94 -14.13 27.94
CA LEU A 291 2.16 -14.92 26.74
C LEU A 291 2.58 -13.98 25.62
N ILE A 292 3.60 -14.36 24.87
CA ILE A 292 4.12 -13.58 23.75
C ILE A 292 3.88 -14.33 22.46
N TYR A 293 3.17 -13.70 21.55
CA TYR A 293 2.90 -14.21 20.22
C TYR A 293 3.58 -13.32 19.19
N ARG A 294 4.27 -13.93 18.21
CA ARG A 294 4.90 -13.23 17.10
C ARG A 294 4.40 -13.80 15.79
N PHE A 295 4.04 -12.91 14.87
CA PHE A 295 3.73 -13.29 13.49
C PHE A 295 4.27 -12.24 12.52
N TYR A 296 4.68 -12.71 11.35
CA TYR A 296 5.23 -11.86 10.31
C TYR A 296 4.13 -11.21 9.49
N LEU A 297 4.32 -9.93 9.18
CA LEU A 297 3.41 -9.17 8.33
C LEU A 297 3.56 -9.57 6.86
N GLY A 298 2.56 -9.23 6.07
CA GLY A 298 2.46 -9.45 4.62
C GLY A 298 1.01 -9.64 4.21
N ASP A 299 0.76 -9.84 2.92
CA ASP A 299 -0.58 -10.09 2.36
C ASP A 299 -0.87 -11.60 2.39
N GLY A 300 -1.60 -12.06 3.41
CA GLY A 300 -1.89 -13.48 3.59
C GLY A 300 -0.77 -14.27 4.25
N VAL A 301 -0.79 -15.61 4.07
CA VAL A 301 0.10 -16.54 4.77
C VAL A 301 1.42 -16.78 4.05
N ASP A 302 1.50 -16.54 2.77
CA ASP A 302 2.61 -16.88 1.89
C ASP A 302 3.46 -15.68 1.46
N ASP A 303 3.21 -14.48 2.01
CA ASP A 303 3.86 -13.23 1.64
C ASP A 303 4.46 -12.51 2.86
N LEU A 304 5.59 -11.85 2.68
CA LEU A 304 6.29 -11.03 3.69
C LEU A 304 6.41 -9.55 3.28
N ASP A 305 5.74 -9.18 2.20
CA ASP A 305 5.83 -7.84 1.66
C ASP A 305 4.98 -6.84 2.43
N ILE A 306 5.60 -5.74 2.79
CA ILE A 306 4.92 -4.53 3.25
C ILE A 306 5.08 -3.48 2.16
N GLU A 307 4.04 -3.35 1.38
CA GLU A 307 4.00 -2.47 0.22
C GLU A 307 3.63 -1.04 0.60
N ARG A 308 4.35 -0.07 0.03
CA ARG A 308 4.05 1.36 0.18
C ARG A 308 2.61 1.70 -0.22
N ASN A 309 2.05 2.72 0.38
CA ASN A 309 0.68 3.20 0.14
C ASN A 309 -0.41 2.13 0.33
N SER A 310 -0.11 1.07 1.09
CA SER A 310 -1.05 -0.01 1.43
C SER A 310 -1.50 0.08 2.87
N HIS A 311 -2.73 -0.32 3.14
CA HIS A 311 -3.32 -0.39 4.47
C HIS A 311 -3.57 -1.85 4.86
N TYR A 312 -2.83 -2.34 5.85
CA TYR A 312 -2.96 -3.68 6.39
C TYR A 312 -3.87 -3.64 7.62
N HIS A 313 -4.97 -4.38 7.59
CA HIS A 313 -5.88 -4.57 8.71
C HIS A 313 -5.58 -5.91 9.36
N VAL A 314 -4.97 -5.88 10.52
CA VAL A 314 -4.64 -7.07 11.30
C VAL A 314 -5.72 -7.30 12.34
N THR A 315 -6.46 -8.38 12.23
CA THR A 315 -7.45 -8.81 13.22
C THR A 315 -6.92 -10.04 13.95
N VAL A 316 -6.79 -9.92 15.25
CA VAL A 316 -6.40 -11.04 16.14
C VAL A 316 -7.66 -11.62 16.72
N VAL A 317 -7.86 -12.93 16.56
CA VAL A 317 -9.05 -13.67 17.00
C VAL A 317 -8.60 -14.73 18.01
N PRO A 318 -8.50 -14.40 19.31
CA PRO A 318 -8.14 -15.39 20.33
C PRO A 318 -9.26 -16.39 20.56
N GLU A 319 -8.87 -17.60 20.92
CA GLU A 319 -9.75 -18.69 21.34
C GLU A 319 -9.50 -19.07 22.81
N ASP A 320 -10.34 -19.96 23.39
CA ASP A 320 -10.30 -20.27 24.81
C ASP A 320 -8.98 -20.94 25.26
N ASP A 321 -8.26 -21.57 24.38
CA ASP A 321 -6.97 -22.21 24.61
C ASP A 321 -5.77 -21.31 24.22
N GLY A 322 -6.03 -20.09 23.85
CA GLY A 322 -5.01 -19.09 23.49
C GLY A 322 -5.13 -18.57 22.06
N LEU A 323 -3.99 -18.29 21.43
CA LEU A 323 -3.90 -17.91 20.03
C LEU A 323 -3.35 -19.08 19.22
N SER A 324 -4.18 -19.64 18.35
CA SER A 324 -3.74 -20.59 17.33
C SER A 324 -3.27 -19.88 16.07
N GLY A 325 -2.60 -20.58 15.16
CA GLY A 325 -2.17 -20.04 13.87
C GLY A 325 -3.30 -19.45 13.03
N SER A 326 -4.51 -20.00 13.15
CA SER A 326 -5.73 -19.48 12.51
C SER A 326 -6.32 -18.22 13.18
N GLY A 327 -5.80 -17.83 14.34
CA GLY A 327 -6.25 -16.65 15.08
C GLY A 327 -5.82 -15.30 14.48
N TRP A 328 -5.15 -15.31 13.32
CA TRP A 328 -4.66 -14.11 12.68
C TRP A 328 -5.23 -13.96 11.29
N ARG A 329 -5.72 -12.75 11.01
CA ARG A 329 -6.15 -12.37 9.67
C ARG A 329 -5.57 -11.02 9.31
N THR A 330 -4.90 -10.95 8.18
CA THR A 330 -4.43 -9.70 7.59
C THR A 330 -5.17 -9.46 6.29
N ASP A 331 -5.88 -8.35 6.20
CA ASP A 331 -6.51 -7.86 4.98
C ASP A 331 -5.73 -6.64 4.48
N LYS A 332 -5.26 -6.67 3.25
CA LYS A 332 -4.53 -5.57 2.62
C LYS A 332 -5.46 -4.73 1.76
N ASN A 333 -5.39 -3.43 1.94
CA ASN A 333 -6.07 -2.45 1.10
C ASN A 333 -5.09 -1.30 0.74
N GLY A 334 -5.37 -0.55 -0.32
CA GLY A 334 -4.60 0.67 -0.60
C GLY A 334 -4.87 1.76 0.44
N ILE A 335 -3.87 2.55 0.81
CA ILE A 335 -4.08 3.80 1.53
C ILE A 335 -4.44 4.85 0.48
N GLY A 336 -5.70 4.94 0.16
CA GLY A 336 -6.19 6.00 -0.70
C GLY A 336 -7.34 6.71 -0.03
N PRO A 337 -7.64 7.95 -0.38
CA PRO A 337 -8.86 8.63 0.05
C PRO A 337 -10.10 7.94 -0.48
N SER A 338 -9.89 6.99 -1.36
CA SER A 338 -10.94 6.30 -2.09
C SER A 338 -10.59 4.86 -2.46
N THR A 339 -9.81 4.15 -1.64
CA THR A 339 -10.02 2.71 -1.74
C THR A 339 -11.39 2.49 -1.13
N PRO A 340 -12.39 2.24 -1.96
CA PRO A 340 -13.74 2.10 -1.46
C PRO A 340 -13.74 0.92 -0.52
N LEU A 341 -13.99 1.16 0.74
CA LEU A 341 -14.26 0.07 1.66
C LEU A 341 -15.55 -0.60 1.21
N PHE A 342 -15.50 -1.88 1.01
CA PHE A 342 -16.69 -2.68 0.73
C PHE A 342 -16.53 -4.01 1.48
N ARG A 343 -17.29 -4.18 2.53
CA ARG A 343 -17.27 -5.39 3.37
C ARG A 343 -18.68 -5.81 3.71
N MET A 344 -19.00 -7.07 3.39
CA MET A 344 -20.25 -7.68 3.81
C MET A 344 -20.17 -8.19 5.25
N HIS A 345 -21.24 -8.02 5.99
CA HIS A 345 -21.41 -8.54 7.35
C HIS A 345 -22.68 -9.42 7.43
N PRO A 346 -22.60 -10.53 8.13
CA PRO A 346 -21.56 -11.02 9.03
C PRO A 346 -20.38 -11.73 8.34
N GLY A 347 -20.23 -11.69 7.05
CA GLY A 347 -19.18 -12.32 6.27
C GLY A 347 -19.74 -13.01 5.03
N GLU A 348 -19.05 -14.00 4.50
CA GLU A 348 -19.46 -14.70 3.27
C GLU A 348 -20.55 -15.75 3.54
N TYR A 349 -20.77 -16.12 4.79
CA TYR A 349 -21.67 -17.18 5.19
C TYR A 349 -22.38 -16.84 6.50
N VAL A 350 -23.67 -17.19 6.58
CA VAL A 350 -24.47 -17.05 7.79
C VAL A 350 -25.50 -18.18 7.92
N GLU A 351 -25.70 -18.64 9.14
CA GLU A 351 -26.69 -19.66 9.48
C GLU A 351 -27.79 -19.11 10.38
N GLY A 352 -28.97 -19.68 10.28
CA GLY A 352 -30.10 -19.40 11.17
C GLY A 352 -31.13 -20.50 11.12
N HIS A 353 -32.09 -20.48 12.08
CA HIS A 353 -33.21 -21.42 12.15
C HIS A 353 -34.50 -20.74 11.69
N VAL A 354 -35.47 -21.57 11.33
CA VAL A 354 -36.82 -21.08 11.02
C VAL A 354 -37.37 -20.31 12.21
N GLY A 355 -37.78 -19.06 11.96
CA GLY A 355 -38.26 -18.13 12.96
C GLY A 355 -37.23 -17.08 13.39
N ASP A 356 -35.97 -17.25 13.02
CA ASP A 356 -34.93 -16.27 13.30
C ASP A 356 -35.02 -15.05 12.36
N THR A 357 -34.40 -13.97 12.80
CA THR A 357 -34.21 -12.76 12.01
C THR A 357 -32.72 -12.52 11.85
N LEU A 358 -32.24 -12.42 10.60
CA LEU A 358 -30.86 -12.13 10.28
C LEU A 358 -30.76 -10.74 9.65
N HIS A 359 -29.76 -9.99 10.03
CA HIS A 359 -29.42 -8.73 9.38
C HIS A 359 -28.08 -8.85 8.66
N ILE A 360 -28.09 -8.66 7.34
CA ILE A 360 -26.93 -8.69 6.46
C ILE A 360 -26.73 -7.29 5.94
N TRP A 361 -25.57 -6.71 6.13
CA TRP A 361 -25.31 -5.33 5.76
C TRP A 361 -23.91 -5.16 5.18
N CYS A 362 -23.70 -4.05 4.48
CA CYS A 362 -22.43 -3.70 3.90
C CYS A 362 -21.84 -2.48 4.61
N GLU A 363 -20.64 -2.66 5.13
CA GLU A 363 -19.77 -1.55 5.51
C GLU A 363 -19.09 -1.01 4.27
N CYS A 364 -19.35 0.25 3.94
CA CYS A 364 -18.77 0.86 2.77
C CYS A 364 -18.31 2.28 3.00
N TYR A 365 -17.32 2.67 2.22
CA TYR A 365 -16.84 4.04 2.13
C TYR A 365 -16.48 4.36 0.67
N PRO A 366 -16.88 5.51 0.14
CA PRO A 366 -17.74 6.51 0.77
C PRO A 366 -19.19 6.04 0.94
N LYS A 367 -19.81 6.42 2.03
CA LYS A 367 -21.23 6.08 2.34
C LYS A 367 -22.26 6.60 1.33
N THR A 368 -21.84 7.49 0.45
CA THR A 368 -22.68 8.12 -0.57
C THR A 368 -22.77 7.31 -1.87
N SER A 369 -22.03 6.19 -1.96
CA SER A 369 -22.14 5.32 -3.14
C SER A 369 -23.54 4.74 -3.26
N PRO A 370 -24.14 4.76 -4.45
CA PRO A 370 -25.39 4.06 -4.68
C PRO A 370 -25.21 2.56 -4.48
N PHE A 371 -26.13 1.95 -3.76
CA PHE A 371 -26.18 0.51 -3.53
C PHE A 371 -27.39 -0.12 -4.21
N ASP A 372 -27.20 -1.32 -4.68
CA ASP A 372 -28.29 -2.17 -5.16
C ASP A 372 -28.24 -3.52 -4.44
N PRO A 373 -28.96 -3.65 -3.30
CA PRO A 373 -29.08 -4.91 -2.60
C PRO A 373 -30.03 -5.83 -3.35
N GLY A 374 -29.63 -7.10 -3.49
CA GLY A 374 -30.43 -8.14 -4.08
C GLY A 374 -30.49 -9.37 -3.19
N VAL A 375 -31.60 -10.08 -3.26
CA VAL A 375 -31.83 -11.32 -2.53
C VAL A 375 -32.29 -12.39 -3.50
N GLU A 376 -31.59 -13.53 -3.55
CA GLU A 376 -31.93 -14.65 -4.40
C GLU A 376 -32.05 -15.94 -3.59
N GLU A 377 -32.99 -16.78 -3.98
CA GLU A 377 -33.11 -18.16 -3.48
C GLU A 377 -32.40 -19.09 -4.46
N LEU A 378 -31.50 -19.96 -3.98
CA LEU A 378 -30.81 -20.89 -4.86
C LEU A 378 -31.77 -21.95 -5.41
N GLU A 379 -31.72 -22.21 -6.70
CA GLU A 379 -32.69 -22.99 -7.48
C GLU A 379 -32.82 -24.48 -7.11
N TYR A 380 -31.97 -25.01 -6.23
CA TYR A 380 -32.00 -26.43 -5.86
C TYR A 380 -33.20 -26.81 -5.00
N ASP A 381 -33.86 -25.82 -4.36
CA ASP A 381 -35.09 -26.08 -3.62
C ASP A 381 -36.24 -25.32 -4.29
N LYS A 382 -37.12 -26.06 -4.96
CA LYS A 382 -38.32 -25.52 -5.62
C LYS A 382 -39.37 -24.96 -4.66
N SER A 383 -39.09 -24.95 -3.36
CA SER A 383 -39.92 -24.35 -2.34
C SER A 383 -39.61 -22.88 -2.16
N ARG A 384 -40.15 -22.02 -3.03
CA ARG A 384 -40.10 -20.57 -2.88
C ARG A 384 -40.56 -20.14 -1.49
N GLY A 385 -39.88 -19.16 -0.89
CA GLY A 385 -40.22 -18.54 0.37
C GLY A 385 -39.41 -19.04 1.56
N ILE A 386 -38.12 -19.22 1.39
CA ILE A 386 -37.17 -19.54 2.46
C ILE A 386 -37.19 -18.42 3.51
N TYR A 387 -37.27 -17.18 3.06
CA TYR A 387 -37.35 -16.00 3.90
C TYR A 387 -38.22 -14.90 3.26
N ASP A 388 -38.80 -14.03 4.10
CA ASP A 388 -39.17 -12.68 3.68
C ASP A 388 -38.00 -11.75 3.94
N PHE A 389 -37.94 -10.63 3.25
CA PHE A 389 -36.86 -9.67 3.47
C PHE A 389 -37.34 -8.22 3.45
N LYS A 390 -36.61 -7.38 4.13
CA LYS A 390 -36.81 -5.92 4.12
C LYS A 390 -35.45 -5.28 3.85
N ILE A 391 -35.38 -4.43 2.83
CA ILE A 391 -34.20 -3.60 2.55
C ILE A 391 -34.23 -2.41 3.51
N ASP A 392 -33.09 -2.07 4.08
CA ASP A 392 -32.91 -0.93 4.97
C ASP A 392 -33.14 0.39 4.22
N GLU A 393 -33.54 1.43 4.95
CA GLU A 393 -33.86 2.74 4.34
C GLU A 393 -32.64 3.37 3.62
N ASP A 394 -31.47 3.18 4.16
CA ASP A 394 -30.20 3.63 3.56
C ASP A 394 -29.69 2.70 2.45
N ARG A 395 -30.38 1.58 2.21
CA ARG A 395 -30.06 0.54 1.23
C ARG A 395 -28.70 -0.17 1.46
N HIS A 396 -28.08 -0.03 2.62
CA HIS A 396 -26.82 -0.69 2.94
C HIS A 396 -26.98 -2.03 3.66
N GLY A 397 -28.21 -2.45 3.90
CA GLY A 397 -28.53 -3.70 4.58
C GLY A 397 -29.84 -4.33 4.14
N VAL A 398 -29.97 -5.60 4.49
CA VAL A 398 -31.16 -6.42 4.28
C VAL A 398 -31.45 -7.20 5.54
N THR A 399 -32.67 -7.08 6.05
CA THR A 399 -33.16 -7.91 7.14
C THR A 399 -33.93 -9.09 6.57
N LEU A 400 -33.57 -10.31 6.89
CA LEU A 400 -34.21 -11.55 6.50
C LEU A 400 -35.04 -12.09 7.67
N TYR A 401 -36.28 -12.53 7.39
CA TYR A 401 -37.16 -13.24 8.32
C TYR A 401 -37.28 -14.69 7.85
N LEU A 402 -36.59 -15.61 8.54
CA LEU A 402 -36.44 -16.99 8.11
C LEU A 402 -37.75 -17.77 8.30
N LYS A 403 -38.24 -18.40 7.22
CA LYS A 403 -39.56 -19.07 7.21
C LYS A 403 -39.50 -20.56 6.98
N LYS A 404 -38.54 -21.02 6.17
CA LYS A 404 -38.42 -22.44 5.81
C LYS A 404 -36.96 -22.81 5.71
N PRO A 405 -36.61 -24.07 5.95
CA PRO A 405 -35.28 -24.55 5.68
C PRO A 405 -34.91 -24.41 4.20
N GLY A 406 -33.66 -24.06 3.92
CA GLY A 406 -33.16 -23.91 2.57
C GLY A 406 -31.91 -23.05 2.52
N THR A 407 -31.45 -22.77 1.32
CA THR A 407 -30.25 -21.98 1.09
C THR A 407 -30.53 -20.84 0.13
N GLY A 408 -30.05 -19.66 0.44
CA GLY A 408 -30.17 -18.48 -0.42
C GLY A 408 -28.93 -17.62 -0.41
N ILE A 409 -28.93 -16.58 -1.20
CA ILE A 409 -27.83 -15.61 -1.33
C ILE A 409 -28.39 -14.21 -1.14
N VAL A 410 -27.68 -13.41 -0.35
CA VAL A 410 -27.82 -11.96 -0.33
C VAL A 410 -26.60 -11.38 -1.01
N TYR A 411 -26.82 -10.57 -2.03
CA TYR A 411 -25.74 -9.85 -2.71
C TYR A 411 -25.96 -8.34 -2.62
N MET A 412 -24.89 -7.60 -2.63
CA MET A 412 -24.91 -6.15 -2.69
C MET A 412 -23.91 -5.69 -3.74
N THR A 413 -24.34 -4.77 -4.59
CA THR A 413 -23.50 -4.13 -5.59
C THR A 413 -23.40 -2.65 -5.27
N ALA A 414 -22.17 -2.19 -5.07
CA ALA A 414 -21.84 -0.78 -4.96
C ALA A 414 -21.32 -0.29 -6.30
N TYR A 415 -21.92 0.79 -6.80
CA TYR A 415 -21.48 1.44 -8.03
C TYR A 415 -20.34 2.43 -7.76
N GLU A 416 -19.93 3.18 -8.78
CA GLU A 416 -18.86 4.17 -8.61
C GLU A 416 -19.11 5.13 -7.42
N PRO A 417 -18.08 5.46 -6.66
CA PRO A 417 -16.66 5.19 -6.87
C PRO A 417 -16.19 3.83 -6.33
N ILE A 418 -17.03 3.02 -5.70
CA ILE A 418 -16.67 1.75 -5.09
C ILE A 418 -16.49 0.66 -6.16
N ASN A 419 -17.46 0.51 -7.04
CA ASN A 419 -17.51 -0.45 -8.14
C ASN A 419 -17.16 -1.90 -7.72
N ARG A 420 -17.80 -2.38 -6.66
CA ARG A 420 -17.60 -3.73 -6.10
C ARG A 420 -18.92 -4.40 -5.78
N SER A 421 -18.90 -5.75 -5.82
CA SER A 421 -20.03 -6.58 -5.40
C SER A 421 -19.55 -7.60 -4.39
N GLY A 422 -20.40 -7.94 -3.44
CA GLY A 422 -20.18 -9.03 -2.49
C GLY A 422 -21.44 -9.86 -2.31
N MET A 423 -21.29 -11.07 -1.79
CA MET A 423 -22.39 -11.98 -1.53
C MET A 423 -22.22 -12.66 -0.17
N VAL A 424 -23.35 -13.00 0.46
CA VAL A 424 -23.41 -13.80 1.68
C VAL A 424 -24.31 -15.00 1.41
N LEU A 425 -23.79 -16.18 1.62
CA LEU A 425 -24.56 -17.41 1.57
C LEU A 425 -25.35 -17.55 2.88
N VAL A 426 -26.66 -17.77 2.76
CA VAL A 426 -27.58 -17.91 3.89
C VAL A 426 -28.08 -19.34 3.94
N CYS A 427 -27.82 -20.07 5.04
CA CYS A 427 -28.34 -21.38 5.29
C CYS A 427 -29.39 -21.34 6.40
N VAL A 428 -30.60 -21.83 6.10
CA VAL A 428 -31.71 -21.88 7.05
C VAL A 428 -31.99 -23.33 7.43
N TYR A 429 -31.87 -23.61 8.71
CA TYR A 429 -32.16 -24.91 9.30
C TYR A 429 -33.59 -24.98 9.89
N PRO A 430 -34.15 -26.20 10.06
CA PRO A 430 -35.47 -26.39 10.65
C PRO A 430 -35.65 -25.81 12.04
#